data_7994351f5abe8b4378d5e99e3af11b35
#
_entry.id   7994351f5abe8b4378d5e99e3af11b35
#
_cell.length_a   1.000
_cell.length_b   1.000
_cell.length_c   1.000
_cell.angle_alpha   90.00
_cell.angle_beta   90.00
_cell.angle_gamma   90.00
#
_symmetry.space_group_name_H-M   'P 1'
#
loop_
_entity.id
_entity.type
_entity.pdbx_description
1 polymer ?
#
loop_
_entity_poly.entity_id
_entity_poly.type
_entity_poly.pdbx_seq_one_letter_code
_entity_poly.pdbx_strand_id
1 'polypeptide(L)'
;YKRSEADAIVNPKQMECTYPYKNLCGAAVAWKVIQILYEKCDIAVEESYDFLENVAFATVGDVMDLTDENRILVREGLKRIHTTMNPGMRALILQNKLEPEQISSYHFGFVLGPCINASGRLETAKIALNLFLQEDVKKASEIAAELVDLNAQRKDMTAEGVELAMQQVEEGNTGEKVLVVYLPDVHESLAGIIAGRIREACHKPTFVLTKSEDGVKGSGRSIEAYSMYEELCKCQELFTKFGGHPMAAGLSLPEANVEIFREKI
;
A
#
# COMPACT_ATOMS: atom_id res chain seq x y z
N TYR A 1 3.63 11.86 -17.61
CA TYR A 1 4.12 12.26 -16.29
C TYR A 1 4.96 13.54 -16.40
N LYS A 2 4.72 14.51 -15.51
CA LYS A 2 5.58 15.70 -15.40
C LYS A 2 6.90 15.27 -14.75
N ARG A 3 8.03 15.54 -15.42
CA ARG A 3 9.37 15.26 -14.87
C ARG A 3 9.59 16.13 -13.64
N SER A 4 10.16 15.56 -12.57
CA SER A 4 10.57 16.32 -11.39
C SER A 4 11.68 17.30 -11.73
N GLU A 5 11.75 18.44 -11.02
CA GLU A 5 12.83 19.44 -11.12
C GLU A 5 14.03 19.11 -10.20
N ALA A 6 14.17 17.86 -9.76
CA ALA A 6 15.28 17.39 -8.94
C ALA A 6 16.60 17.40 -9.74
N ASP A 7 17.72 17.63 -9.05
CA ASP A 7 19.07 17.65 -9.65
C ASP A 7 19.44 16.30 -10.29
N ALA A 8 18.95 15.19 -9.72
CA ALA A 8 19.10 13.85 -10.26
C ALA A 8 17.85 13.01 -10.03
N ILE A 9 17.53 12.16 -11.00
CA ILE A 9 16.38 11.24 -10.93
C ILE A 9 16.89 9.84 -11.27
N VAL A 10 16.77 8.92 -10.32
CA VAL A 10 17.07 7.50 -10.51
C VAL A 10 15.75 6.73 -10.59
N ASN A 11 15.37 6.34 -11.79
CA ASN A 11 14.17 5.57 -12.05
C ASN A 11 14.36 4.67 -13.27
N PRO A 12 14.35 3.34 -13.12
CA PRO A 12 14.56 2.42 -14.24
C PRO A 12 13.47 2.52 -15.32
N LYS A 13 12.30 3.08 -15.00
CA LYS A 13 11.18 3.25 -15.94
C LYS A 13 11.28 4.51 -16.82
N GLN A 14 12.32 5.34 -16.67
CA GLN A 14 12.58 6.42 -17.62
C GLN A 14 12.84 5.88 -19.02
N MET A 15 12.38 6.60 -20.05
CA MET A 15 12.48 6.13 -21.47
C MET A 15 13.92 5.91 -21.91
N GLU A 16 14.85 6.78 -21.48
CA GLU A 16 16.27 6.71 -21.85
C GLU A 16 17.08 5.75 -20.94
N CYS A 17 16.47 5.20 -19.90
CA CYS A 17 17.19 4.31 -19.00
C CYS A 17 17.50 2.97 -19.66
N THR A 18 18.77 2.59 -19.68
CA THR A 18 19.23 1.33 -20.28
C THR A 18 19.27 0.17 -19.29
N TYR A 19 18.91 0.39 -18.02
CA TYR A 19 18.88 -0.69 -17.03
C TYR A 19 17.92 -1.80 -17.48
N PRO A 20 18.34 -3.07 -17.54
CA PRO A 20 17.59 -4.13 -18.21
C PRO A 20 16.28 -4.46 -17.49
N TYR A 21 16.26 -4.48 -16.15
CA TYR A 21 15.08 -4.82 -15.36
C TYR A 21 14.35 -3.58 -14.83
N LYS A 22 13.14 -3.35 -15.32
CA LYS A 22 12.37 -2.12 -15.06
C LYS A 22 11.48 -2.18 -13.80
N ASN A 23 11.16 -3.38 -13.33
CA ASN A 23 10.14 -3.60 -12.29
C ASN A 23 10.75 -3.69 -10.88
N LEU A 24 11.67 -2.80 -10.55
CA LEU A 24 12.20 -2.66 -9.19
C LEU A 24 11.29 -1.77 -8.34
N CYS A 25 11.08 -2.12 -7.07
CA CYS A 25 10.47 -1.22 -6.09
C CYS A 25 11.43 -0.11 -5.67
N GLY A 26 10.92 0.93 -5.01
CA GLY A 26 11.72 2.09 -4.58
C GLY A 26 12.91 1.71 -3.68
N ALA A 27 12.73 0.76 -2.76
CA ALA A 27 13.80 0.27 -1.89
C ALA A 27 14.91 -0.44 -2.67
N ALA A 28 14.55 -1.24 -3.69
CA ALA A 28 15.53 -1.91 -4.54
C ALA A 28 16.35 -0.90 -5.38
N VAL A 29 15.69 0.16 -5.88
CA VAL A 29 16.38 1.27 -6.58
C VAL A 29 17.32 1.99 -5.63
N ALA A 30 16.90 2.32 -4.41
CA ALA A 30 17.73 2.97 -3.40
C ALA A 30 18.95 2.09 -3.05
N TRP A 31 18.75 0.80 -2.89
CA TRP A 31 19.85 -0.14 -2.64
C TRP A 31 20.88 -0.17 -3.77
N LYS A 32 20.47 -0.11 -5.04
CA LYS A 32 21.40 0.03 -6.18
C LYS A 32 22.23 1.31 -6.10
N VAL A 33 21.62 2.40 -5.67
CA VAL A 33 22.35 3.67 -5.45
C VAL A 33 23.36 3.51 -4.31
N ILE A 34 22.99 2.85 -3.22
CA ILE A 34 23.88 2.57 -2.08
C ILE A 34 25.10 1.75 -2.53
N GLN A 35 24.91 0.72 -3.35
CA GLN A 35 26.04 -0.07 -3.89
C GLN A 35 27.07 0.79 -4.62
N ILE A 36 26.59 1.67 -5.51
CA ILE A 36 27.45 2.59 -6.26
C ILE A 36 28.13 3.61 -5.33
N LEU A 37 27.44 4.10 -4.31
CA LEU A 37 28.01 5.00 -3.31
C LEU A 37 29.11 4.32 -2.50
N TYR A 38 28.89 3.08 -2.07
CA TYR A 38 29.89 2.30 -1.34
C TYR A 38 31.15 2.08 -2.17
N GLU A 39 31.00 1.67 -3.43
CA GLU A 39 32.11 1.55 -4.37
C GLU A 39 32.89 2.87 -4.52
N LYS A 40 32.20 4.00 -4.66
CA LYS A 40 32.83 5.32 -4.78
C LYS A 40 33.49 5.83 -3.50
N CYS A 41 33.10 5.33 -2.35
CA CYS A 41 33.64 5.66 -1.04
C CYS A 41 34.66 4.65 -0.52
N ASP A 42 35.11 3.71 -1.37
CA ASP A 42 36.03 2.63 -1.00
C ASP A 42 35.50 1.74 0.14
N ILE A 43 34.16 1.60 0.26
CA ILE A 43 33.49 0.69 1.17
C ILE A 43 33.19 -0.60 0.42
N ALA A 44 33.39 -1.75 1.07
CA ALA A 44 33.07 -3.04 0.46
C ALA A 44 31.58 -3.11 0.09
N VAL A 45 31.25 -3.41 -1.17
CA VAL A 45 29.86 -3.45 -1.66
C VAL A 45 29.04 -4.50 -0.91
N GLU A 46 29.70 -5.54 -0.41
CA GLU A 46 29.09 -6.61 0.40
C GLU A 46 28.43 -6.09 1.68
N GLU A 47 28.93 -4.97 2.25
CA GLU A 47 28.29 -4.34 3.41
C GLU A 47 26.87 -3.81 3.09
N SER A 48 26.60 -3.49 1.81
CA SER A 48 25.26 -3.12 1.37
C SER A 48 24.25 -4.27 1.43
N TYR A 49 24.72 -5.51 1.51
CA TYR A 49 23.86 -6.69 1.58
C TYR A 49 23.08 -6.79 2.88
N ASP A 50 23.47 -6.06 3.92
CA ASP A 50 22.71 -5.98 5.16
C ASP A 50 21.32 -5.32 4.97
N PHE A 51 21.19 -4.51 3.92
CA PHE A 51 19.89 -3.93 3.55
C PHE A 51 18.97 -4.87 2.75
N LEU A 52 19.45 -6.04 2.32
CA LEU A 52 18.66 -6.96 1.47
C LEU A 52 17.39 -7.47 2.16
N GLU A 53 17.37 -7.59 3.48
CA GLU A 53 16.15 -7.95 4.20
C GLU A 53 15.05 -6.89 4.03
N ASN A 54 15.43 -5.59 4.08
CA ASN A 54 14.52 -4.47 3.87
C ASN A 54 14.08 -4.38 2.41
N VAL A 55 15.00 -4.63 1.46
CA VAL A 55 14.69 -4.68 0.02
C VAL A 55 13.68 -5.78 -0.28
N ALA A 56 13.88 -6.97 0.28
CA ALA A 56 12.97 -8.10 0.10
C ALA A 56 11.60 -7.80 0.70
N PHE A 57 11.57 -7.24 1.91
CA PHE A 57 10.34 -6.85 2.58
C PHE A 57 9.54 -5.84 1.76
N ALA A 58 10.21 -4.77 1.27
CA ALA A 58 9.56 -3.76 0.44
C ALA A 58 9.12 -4.32 -0.92
N THR A 59 9.93 -5.16 -1.57
CA THR A 59 9.59 -5.77 -2.87
C THR A 59 8.30 -6.59 -2.79
N VAL A 60 8.14 -7.38 -1.73
CA VAL A 60 6.91 -8.15 -1.49
C VAL A 60 5.76 -7.26 -1.04
N GLY A 61 6.02 -6.27 -0.17
CA GLY A 61 5.03 -5.33 0.35
C GLY A 61 4.40 -4.45 -0.75
N ASP A 62 5.19 -4.08 -1.76
CA ASP A 62 4.75 -3.33 -2.95
C ASP A 62 4.12 -4.22 -4.03
N VAL A 63 3.94 -5.51 -3.75
CA VAL A 63 3.35 -6.50 -4.65
C VAL A 63 4.06 -6.54 -6.01
N MET A 64 5.39 -6.40 -6.01
CA MET A 64 6.19 -6.50 -7.23
C MET A 64 6.24 -7.94 -7.73
N ASP A 65 6.26 -8.11 -9.06
CA ASP A 65 6.44 -9.43 -9.67
C ASP A 65 7.73 -10.07 -9.19
N LEU A 66 7.64 -11.28 -8.63
CA LEU A 66 8.80 -12.04 -8.14
C LEU A 66 9.47 -12.83 -9.28
N THR A 67 9.81 -12.11 -10.34
CA THR A 67 10.54 -12.61 -11.51
C THR A 67 11.93 -12.00 -11.55
N ASP A 68 12.82 -12.59 -12.33
CA ASP A 68 14.14 -12.04 -12.61
C ASP A 68 14.89 -11.55 -11.35
N GLU A 69 15.32 -10.30 -11.34
CA GLU A 69 16.09 -9.70 -10.25
C GLU A 69 15.30 -9.64 -8.93
N ASN A 70 14.01 -9.33 -8.96
CA ASN A 70 13.18 -9.32 -7.76
C ASN A 70 13.15 -10.67 -7.06
N ARG A 71 13.11 -11.77 -7.82
CA ARG A 71 13.16 -13.12 -7.26
C ARG A 71 14.47 -13.37 -6.51
N ILE A 72 15.59 -12.91 -7.06
CA ILE A 72 16.90 -13.04 -6.43
C ILE A 72 16.98 -12.21 -5.16
N LEU A 73 16.56 -10.93 -5.22
CA LEU A 73 16.56 -10.01 -4.08
C LEU A 73 15.70 -10.54 -2.93
N VAL A 74 14.49 -11.02 -3.22
CA VAL A 74 13.59 -11.57 -2.20
C VAL A 74 14.16 -12.86 -1.60
N ARG A 75 14.72 -13.75 -2.42
CA ARG A 75 15.33 -14.98 -1.92
C ARG A 75 16.51 -14.72 -0.98
N GLU A 76 17.40 -13.81 -1.37
CA GLU A 76 18.60 -13.50 -0.57
C GLU A 76 18.21 -12.69 0.71
N GLY A 77 17.25 -11.78 0.61
CA GLY A 77 16.72 -11.07 1.76
C GLY A 77 16.00 -11.96 2.75
N LEU A 78 15.22 -12.95 2.30
CA LEU A 78 14.60 -13.95 3.16
C LEU A 78 15.62 -14.81 3.93
N LYS A 79 16.76 -15.16 3.33
CA LYS A 79 17.84 -15.83 4.06
C LYS A 79 18.41 -14.97 5.18
N ARG A 80 18.52 -13.65 4.95
CA ARG A 80 19.04 -12.71 5.94
C ARG A 80 18.05 -12.46 7.06
N ILE A 81 16.75 -12.40 6.77
CA ILE A 81 15.73 -12.22 7.79
C ILE A 81 15.75 -13.34 8.85
N HIS A 82 16.15 -14.56 8.47
CA HIS A 82 16.26 -15.67 9.39
C HIS A 82 17.30 -15.43 10.50
N THR A 83 18.28 -14.59 10.24
CA THR A 83 19.35 -14.22 11.20
C THR A 83 19.40 -12.71 11.43
N THR A 84 18.29 -12.02 11.24
CA THR A 84 18.24 -10.55 11.31
C THR A 84 18.78 -10.04 12.65
N MET A 85 19.67 -9.05 12.56
CA MET A 85 20.19 -8.31 13.70
C MET A 85 19.45 -6.99 13.92
N ASN A 86 18.54 -6.59 13.02
CA ASN A 86 17.75 -5.39 13.19
C ASN A 86 16.74 -5.58 14.33
N PRO A 87 16.84 -4.81 15.43
CA PRO A 87 15.96 -4.98 16.59
C PRO A 87 14.49 -4.77 16.24
N GLY A 88 14.19 -3.83 15.34
CA GLY A 88 12.83 -3.51 14.91
C GLY A 88 12.20 -4.63 14.10
N MET A 89 12.91 -5.18 13.12
CA MET A 89 12.44 -6.31 12.33
C MET A 89 12.19 -7.54 13.22
N ARG A 90 13.16 -7.85 14.09
CA ARG A 90 13.03 -8.96 15.04
C ARG A 90 11.83 -8.78 15.97
N ALA A 91 11.66 -7.58 16.53
CA ALA A 91 10.52 -7.26 17.39
C ALA A 91 9.19 -7.43 16.66
N LEU A 92 9.07 -6.96 15.41
CA LEU A 92 7.85 -7.10 14.62
C LEU A 92 7.51 -8.57 14.36
N ILE A 93 8.49 -9.40 14.05
CA ILE A 93 8.32 -10.85 13.86
C ILE A 93 7.79 -11.51 15.14
N LEU A 94 8.46 -11.26 16.28
CA LEU A 94 8.09 -11.86 17.56
C LEU A 94 6.72 -11.40 18.06
N GLN A 95 6.37 -10.12 17.91
CA GLN A 95 5.04 -9.59 18.28
C GLN A 95 3.91 -10.22 17.45
N ASN A 96 4.19 -10.65 16.24
CA ASN A 96 3.26 -11.43 15.43
C ASN A 96 3.29 -12.95 15.76
N LYS A 97 4.00 -13.37 16.82
CA LYS A 97 4.12 -14.77 17.25
C LYS A 97 4.74 -15.66 16.18
N LEU A 98 5.70 -15.14 15.46
CA LEU A 98 6.47 -15.82 14.43
C LEU A 98 7.92 -15.97 14.87
N GLU A 99 8.59 -16.98 14.30
CA GLU A 99 10.02 -17.16 14.46
C GLU A 99 10.75 -16.70 13.19
N PRO A 100 11.92 -16.02 13.30
CA PRO A 100 12.63 -15.51 12.14
C PRO A 100 12.91 -16.59 11.07
N GLU A 101 13.22 -17.80 11.47
CA GLU A 101 13.56 -18.92 10.59
C GLU A 101 12.36 -19.41 9.75
N GLN A 102 11.14 -19.06 10.16
CA GLN A 102 9.91 -19.47 9.49
C GLN A 102 9.38 -18.42 8.52
N ILE A 103 10.01 -17.24 8.47
CA ILE A 103 9.55 -16.14 7.62
C ILE A 103 9.68 -16.51 6.13
N SER A 104 8.60 -16.27 5.42
CA SER A 104 8.49 -16.41 3.97
C SER A 104 7.91 -15.16 3.33
N SER A 105 7.86 -15.10 2.00
CA SER A 105 7.20 -14.01 1.28
C SER A 105 5.73 -13.82 1.69
N TYR A 106 5.03 -14.90 2.04
CA TYR A 106 3.66 -14.82 2.58
C TYR A 106 3.61 -13.95 3.84
N HIS A 107 4.52 -14.18 4.78
CA HIS A 107 4.56 -13.40 6.03
C HIS A 107 4.87 -11.92 5.77
N PHE A 108 5.73 -11.60 4.81
CA PHE A 108 5.97 -10.22 4.39
C PHE A 108 4.72 -9.55 3.85
N GLY A 109 4.02 -10.20 2.91
CA GLY A 109 2.86 -9.60 2.25
C GLY A 109 1.59 -9.56 3.10
N PHE A 110 1.35 -10.59 3.93
CA PHE A 110 0.05 -10.79 4.58
C PHE A 110 0.06 -10.67 6.10
N VAL A 111 1.21 -10.64 6.74
CA VAL A 111 1.32 -10.53 8.20
C VAL A 111 2.07 -9.27 8.62
N LEU A 112 3.35 -9.15 8.27
CA LEU A 112 4.21 -8.06 8.71
C LEU A 112 3.95 -6.76 7.94
N GLY A 113 3.80 -6.83 6.63
CA GLY A 113 3.50 -5.67 5.77
C GLY A 113 2.21 -4.94 6.15
N PRO A 114 1.10 -5.64 6.41
CA PRO A 114 -0.12 -5.03 6.95
C PRO A 114 0.06 -4.26 8.26
N CYS A 115 0.95 -4.69 9.17
CA CYS A 115 1.26 -3.95 10.40
C CYS A 115 1.95 -2.62 10.10
N ILE A 116 2.94 -2.64 9.21
CA ILE A 116 3.63 -1.43 8.74
C ILE A 116 2.65 -0.46 8.06
N ASN A 117 1.83 -0.97 7.15
CA ASN A 117 0.88 -0.18 6.39
C ASN A 117 -0.24 0.42 7.27
N ALA A 118 -0.59 -0.22 8.39
CA ALA A 118 -1.63 0.25 9.29
C ALA A 118 -1.26 1.59 9.94
N SER A 119 0.01 1.81 10.30
CA SER A 119 0.46 3.07 10.88
C SER A 119 0.25 4.25 9.93
N GLY A 120 0.60 4.10 8.66
CA GLY A 120 0.40 5.16 7.65
C GLY A 120 -1.07 5.41 7.28
N ARG A 121 -1.98 4.52 7.69
CA ARG A 121 -3.42 4.68 7.47
C ARG A 121 -4.14 5.32 8.64
N LEU A 122 -3.86 4.88 9.86
CA LEU A 122 -4.59 5.30 11.06
C LEU A 122 -3.86 6.39 11.85
N GLU A 123 -2.54 6.46 11.71
CA GLU A 123 -1.67 7.39 12.44
C GLU A 123 -0.64 8.04 11.49
N THR A 124 0.62 7.69 11.64
CA THR A 124 1.71 8.20 10.81
C THR A 124 2.70 7.08 10.43
N ALA A 125 3.11 7.06 9.17
CA ALA A 125 4.15 6.15 8.68
C ALA A 125 5.51 6.30 9.40
N LYS A 126 5.71 7.40 10.17
CA LYS A 126 6.92 7.61 10.99
C LYS A 126 7.08 6.57 12.08
N ILE A 127 5.98 5.98 12.60
CA ILE A 127 6.05 4.92 13.60
C ILE A 127 6.78 3.70 13.02
N ALA A 128 6.40 3.28 11.82
CA ALA A 128 7.05 2.16 11.14
C ALA A 128 8.52 2.47 10.78
N LEU A 129 8.82 3.70 10.34
CA LEU A 129 10.19 4.12 10.08
C LEU A 129 11.04 4.06 11.38
N ASN A 130 10.51 4.58 12.48
CA ASN A 130 11.19 4.56 13.78
C ASN A 130 11.44 3.14 14.28
N LEU A 131 10.57 2.19 13.97
CA LEU A 131 10.79 0.78 14.29
C LEU A 131 12.08 0.26 13.66
N PHE A 132 12.24 0.45 12.35
CA PHE A 132 13.41 -0.07 11.62
C PHE A 132 14.72 0.66 11.93
N LEU A 133 14.64 1.91 12.42
CA LEU A 133 15.78 2.72 12.84
C LEU A 133 16.13 2.52 14.33
N GLN A 134 15.32 1.73 15.07
CA GLN A 134 15.51 1.58 16.52
C GLN A 134 16.65 0.60 16.84
N GLU A 135 17.58 1.05 17.69
CA GLU A 135 18.70 0.24 18.21
C GLU A 135 18.38 -0.41 19.57
N ASP A 136 17.49 0.21 20.34
CA ASP A 136 17.07 -0.30 21.66
C ASP A 136 16.00 -1.38 21.49
N VAL A 137 16.33 -2.60 21.90
CA VAL A 137 15.45 -3.77 21.78
C VAL A 137 14.12 -3.59 22.52
N LYS A 138 14.14 -2.92 23.70
CA LYS A 138 12.92 -2.71 24.49
C LYS A 138 11.98 -1.73 23.76
N LYS A 139 12.51 -0.60 23.29
CA LYS A 139 11.74 0.38 22.51
C LYS A 139 11.25 -0.22 21.20
N ALA A 140 12.07 -1.02 20.52
CA ALA A 140 11.66 -1.72 19.31
C ALA A 140 10.47 -2.64 19.60
N SER A 141 10.46 -3.36 20.72
CA SER A 141 9.34 -4.21 21.14
C SER A 141 8.06 -3.41 21.42
N GLU A 142 8.19 -2.24 22.06
CA GLU A 142 7.05 -1.35 22.34
C GLU A 142 6.43 -0.81 21.03
N ILE A 143 7.25 -0.32 20.09
CA ILE A 143 6.79 0.17 18.78
C ILE A 143 6.18 -0.97 17.96
N ALA A 144 6.78 -2.16 17.98
CA ALA A 144 6.23 -3.30 17.25
C ALA A 144 4.87 -3.74 17.80
N ALA A 145 4.65 -3.71 19.10
CA ALA A 145 3.36 -3.97 19.74
C ALA A 145 2.31 -2.96 19.28
N GLU A 146 2.65 -1.65 19.28
CA GLU A 146 1.78 -0.58 18.77
C GLU A 146 1.37 -0.83 17.31
N LEU A 147 2.29 -1.22 16.43
CA LEU A 147 1.99 -1.52 15.03
C LEU A 147 1.07 -2.73 14.85
N VAL A 148 1.22 -3.76 15.68
CA VAL A 148 0.33 -4.93 15.69
C VAL A 148 -1.07 -4.53 16.14
N ASP A 149 -1.19 -3.69 17.17
CA ASP A 149 -2.49 -3.18 17.66
C ASP A 149 -3.17 -2.29 16.62
N LEU A 150 -2.44 -1.37 15.97
CA LEU A 150 -2.97 -0.57 14.86
C LEU A 150 -3.48 -1.43 13.71
N ASN A 151 -2.79 -2.53 13.40
CA ASN A 151 -3.25 -3.47 12.38
C ASN A 151 -4.50 -4.23 12.80
N ALA A 152 -4.65 -4.59 14.08
CA ALA A 152 -5.87 -5.18 14.61
C ALA A 152 -7.04 -4.19 14.50
N GLN A 153 -6.88 -2.96 14.97
CA GLN A 153 -7.88 -1.89 14.84
C GLN A 153 -8.28 -1.66 13.38
N ARG A 154 -7.30 -1.57 12.46
CA ARG A 154 -7.59 -1.44 11.03
C ARG A 154 -8.43 -2.59 10.50
N LYS A 155 -8.16 -3.84 10.95
CA LYS A 155 -8.95 -5.01 10.52
C LYS A 155 -10.38 -4.92 11.00
N ASP A 156 -10.59 -4.55 12.27
CA ASP A 156 -11.92 -4.44 12.87
C ASP A 156 -12.72 -3.32 12.20
N MET A 157 -12.16 -2.13 12.07
CA MET A 157 -12.80 -1.00 11.36
C MET A 157 -13.09 -1.35 9.88
N THR A 158 -12.22 -2.15 9.23
CA THR A 158 -12.47 -2.59 7.86
C THR A 158 -13.63 -3.58 7.80
N ALA A 159 -13.73 -4.51 8.75
CA ALA A 159 -14.82 -5.49 8.82
C ALA A 159 -16.17 -4.79 9.03
N GLU A 160 -16.25 -3.87 9.99
CA GLU A 160 -17.43 -3.04 10.24
C GLU A 160 -17.82 -2.22 8.99
N GLY A 161 -16.85 -1.57 8.35
CA GLY A 161 -17.09 -0.80 7.13
C GLY A 161 -17.57 -1.66 5.95
N VAL A 162 -17.10 -2.90 5.83
CA VAL A 162 -17.59 -3.85 4.81
C VAL A 162 -19.02 -4.28 5.12
N GLU A 163 -19.36 -4.56 6.39
CA GLU A 163 -20.71 -4.92 6.78
C GLU A 163 -21.69 -3.80 6.46
N LEU A 164 -21.40 -2.56 6.86
CA LEU A 164 -22.20 -1.38 6.53
C LEU A 164 -22.36 -1.17 5.02
N ALA A 165 -21.27 -1.36 4.27
CA ALA A 165 -21.32 -1.22 2.81
C ALA A 165 -22.20 -2.30 2.16
N MET A 166 -22.09 -3.55 2.59
CA MET A 166 -22.90 -4.64 2.07
C MET A 166 -24.40 -4.43 2.40
N GLN A 167 -24.72 -3.96 3.60
CA GLN A 167 -26.10 -3.60 3.97
C GLN A 167 -26.67 -2.53 3.02
N GLN A 168 -25.92 -1.45 2.73
CA GLN A 168 -26.36 -0.44 1.76
C GLN A 168 -26.56 -1.02 0.35
N VAL A 169 -25.68 -1.95 -0.07
CA VAL A 169 -25.82 -2.60 -1.39
C VAL A 169 -27.06 -3.49 -1.46
N GLU A 170 -27.41 -4.18 -0.37
CA GLU A 170 -28.58 -5.05 -0.29
C GLU A 170 -29.90 -4.25 -0.20
N GLU A 171 -29.90 -3.13 0.52
CA GLU A 171 -31.04 -2.21 0.65
C GLU A 171 -31.24 -1.37 -0.61
N GLY A 172 -30.16 -1.10 -1.34
CA GLY A 172 -30.17 -0.39 -2.61
C GLY A 172 -30.62 -1.24 -3.78
N ASN A 173 -30.67 -0.65 -4.93
CA ASN A 173 -31.15 -1.33 -6.13
C ASN A 173 -30.06 -2.29 -6.65
N THR A 174 -30.23 -3.59 -6.48
CA THR A 174 -29.30 -4.65 -6.91
C THR A 174 -29.05 -4.66 -8.44
N GLY A 175 -29.79 -3.84 -9.20
CA GLY A 175 -29.66 -3.69 -10.67
C GLY A 175 -28.50 -2.76 -11.12
N GLU A 176 -27.90 -1.98 -10.24
CA GLU A 176 -26.79 -1.08 -10.60
C GLU A 176 -25.56 -1.85 -11.10
N LYS A 177 -24.96 -1.34 -12.19
CA LYS A 177 -23.75 -1.94 -12.79
C LYS A 177 -22.49 -1.49 -12.08
N VAL A 178 -22.50 -0.31 -11.49
CA VAL A 178 -21.42 0.28 -10.69
C VAL A 178 -21.98 0.57 -9.30
N LEU A 179 -21.29 0.16 -8.26
CA LEU A 179 -21.72 0.38 -6.88
C LEU A 179 -21.07 1.67 -6.35
N VAL A 180 -21.88 2.57 -5.82
CA VAL A 180 -21.44 3.78 -5.13
C VAL A 180 -22.01 3.78 -3.71
N VAL A 181 -21.15 3.49 -2.74
CA VAL A 181 -21.50 3.39 -1.32
C VAL A 181 -20.95 4.60 -0.58
N TYR A 182 -21.79 5.27 0.24
CA TYR A 182 -21.38 6.40 1.05
C TYR A 182 -21.38 6.03 2.53
N LEU A 183 -20.22 6.06 3.16
CA LEU A 183 -19.96 5.70 4.56
C LEU A 183 -19.33 6.90 5.28
N PRO A 184 -20.12 7.90 5.71
CA PRO A 184 -19.56 9.16 6.25
C PRO A 184 -18.73 8.98 7.51
N ASP A 185 -19.01 7.98 8.33
CA ASP A 185 -18.35 7.74 9.62
C ASP A 185 -17.13 6.81 9.52
N VAL A 186 -16.85 6.27 8.32
CA VAL A 186 -15.70 5.40 8.10
C VAL A 186 -14.47 6.24 7.76
N HIS A 187 -13.34 5.88 8.35
CA HIS A 187 -12.06 6.56 8.12
C HIS A 187 -11.65 6.49 6.63
N GLU A 188 -11.30 7.62 6.03
CA GLU A 188 -11.03 7.77 4.59
C GLU A 188 -9.96 6.80 4.04
N SER A 189 -8.95 6.48 4.85
CA SER A 189 -7.87 5.57 4.45
C SER A 189 -8.31 4.12 4.22
N LEU A 190 -9.50 3.74 4.71
CA LEU A 190 -10.07 2.41 4.58
C LEU A 190 -10.98 2.25 3.35
N ALA A 191 -11.44 3.37 2.78
CA ALA A 191 -12.35 3.36 1.64
C ALA A 191 -11.88 2.44 0.49
N GLY A 192 -10.59 2.49 0.16
CA GLY A 192 -10.03 1.65 -0.92
C GLY A 192 -9.96 0.16 -0.59
N ILE A 193 -9.82 -0.20 0.69
CA ILE A 193 -9.83 -1.61 1.13
C ILE A 193 -11.26 -2.13 1.09
N ILE A 194 -12.21 -1.36 1.62
CA ILE A 194 -13.63 -1.70 1.62
C ILE A 194 -14.13 -1.84 0.18
N ALA A 195 -13.81 -0.87 -0.70
CA ALA A 195 -14.17 -0.96 -2.12
C ALA A 195 -13.66 -2.24 -2.79
N GLY A 196 -12.43 -2.67 -2.44
CA GLY A 196 -11.86 -3.93 -2.92
C GLY A 196 -12.66 -5.14 -2.47
N ARG A 197 -13.07 -5.19 -1.20
CA ARG A 197 -13.87 -6.29 -0.64
C ARG A 197 -15.28 -6.37 -1.26
N ILE A 198 -15.95 -5.22 -1.42
CA ILE A 198 -17.26 -5.17 -2.05
C ILE A 198 -17.17 -5.59 -3.52
N ARG A 199 -16.16 -5.08 -4.25
CA ARG A 199 -15.90 -5.50 -5.64
C ARG A 199 -15.69 -7.02 -5.75
N GLU A 200 -14.94 -7.63 -4.82
CA GLU A 200 -14.73 -9.08 -4.79
C GLU A 200 -16.03 -9.86 -4.52
N ALA A 201 -16.83 -9.40 -3.58
CA ALA A 201 -18.10 -10.04 -3.21
C ALA A 201 -19.17 -9.91 -4.29
N CYS A 202 -19.30 -8.72 -4.91
CA CYS A 202 -20.36 -8.41 -5.86
C CYS A 202 -19.96 -8.58 -7.33
N HIS A 203 -18.65 -8.74 -7.63
CA HIS A 203 -18.09 -8.76 -8.98
C HIS A 203 -18.46 -7.53 -9.82
N LYS A 204 -18.56 -6.35 -9.18
CA LYS A 204 -18.92 -5.07 -9.80
C LYS A 204 -17.89 -4.00 -9.49
N PRO A 205 -17.66 -3.05 -10.41
CA PRO A 205 -16.90 -1.83 -10.09
C PRO A 205 -17.53 -1.15 -8.88
N THR A 206 -16.71 -0.74 -7.92
CA THR A 206 -17.21 -0.22 -6.64
C THR A 206 -16.45 1.02 -6.25
N PHE A 207 -17.17 2.09 -5.91
CA PHE A 207 -16.67 3.28 -5.24
C PHE A 207 -17.17 3.28 -3.81
N VAL A 208 -16.28 3.52 -2.86
CA VAL A 208 -16.61 3.82 -1.47
C VAL A 208 -16.22 5.26 -1.19
N LEU A 209 -17.20 6.02 -0.75
CA LEU A 209 -17.10 7.44 -0.41
C LEU A 209 -17.14 7.60 1.10
N THR A 210 -16.33 8.52 1.63
CA THR A 210 -16.26 8.84 3.06
C THR A 210 -16.25 10.34 3.26
N LYS A 211 -16.71 10.81 4.42
CA LYS A 211 -16.62 12.22 4.76
C LYS A 211 -15.18 12.62 5.02
N SER A 212 -14.81 13.83 4.63
CA SER A 212 -13.51 14.45 4.91
C SER A 212 -13.70 15.91 5.31
N GLU A 213 -12.63 16.59 5.75
CA GLU A 213 -12.67 18.00 6.15
C GLU A 213 -13.20 18.92 5.04
N ASP A 214 -12.83 18.68 3.78
CA ASP A 214 -13.15 19.48 2.62
C ASP A 214 -14.27 18.89 1.74
N GLY A 215 -15.17 18.06 2.29
CA GLY A 215 -16.26 17.43 1.55
C GLY A 215 -16.22 15.91 1.62
N VAL A 216 -16.26 15.24 0.49
CA VAL A 216 -16.27 13.77 0.39
C VAL A 216 -15.05 13.30 -0.40
N LYS A 217 -14.35 12.30 0.13
CA LYS A 217 -13.31 11.56 -0.56
C LYS A 217 -13.80 10.18 -0.92
N GLY A 218 -13.33 9.65 -2.05
CA GLY A 218 -13.69 8.33 -2.50
C GLY A 218 -12.52 7.53 -3.06
N SER A 219 -12.64 6.23 -2.93
CA SER A 219 -11.74 5.27 -3.57
C SER A 219 -12.54 4.25 -4.34
N GLY A 220 -12.13 3.99 -5.59
CA GLY A 220 -12.74 3.00 -6.45
C GLY A 220 -11.85 1.79 -6.70
N ARG A 221 -12.47 0.64 -6.90
CA ARG A 221 -11.84 -0.61 -7.35
C ARG A 221 -12.67 -1.22 -8.46
N SER A 222 -11.99 -1.65 -9.54
CA SER A 222 -12.65 -2.08 -10.77
C SER A 222 -12.49 -3.57 -11.06
N ILE A 223 -13.19 -3.98 -12.12
CA ILE A 223 -13.04 -5.22 -12.86
C ILE A 223 -12.43 -4.91 -14.23
N GLU A 224 -11.90 -5.91 -14.93
CA GLU A 224 -11.21 -5.72 -16.22
C GLU A 224 -12.09 -5.06 -17.29
N ALA A 225 -13.40 -5.32 -17.25
CA ALA A 225 -14.36 -4.80 -18.23
C ALA A 225 -14.74 -3.33 -18.05
N TYR A 226 -14.24 -2.63 -16.98
CA TYR A 226 -14.64 -1.27 -16.64
C TYR A 226 -13.43 -0.42 -16.28
N SER A 227 -13.14 0.60 -17.10
CA SER A 227 -12.05 1.54 -16.83
C SER A 227 -12.51 2.68 -15.93
N MET A 228 -12.19 2.64 -14.65
CA MET A 228 -12.57 3.69 -13.70
C MET A 228 -12.12 5.07 -14.12
N TYR A 229 -10.88 5.19 -14.60
CA TYR A 229 -10.36 6.49 -14.97
C TYR A 229 -11.12 7.11 -16.17
N GLU A 230 -11.41 6.32 -17.20
CA GLU A 230 -12.14 6.80 -18.37
C GLU A 230 -13.58 7.20 -18.01
N GLU A 231 -14.25 6.43 -17.16
CA GLU A 231 -15.61 6.74 -16.73
C GLU A 231 -15.63 8.00 -15.84
N LEU A 232 -14.68 8.17 -14.91
CA LEU A 232 -14.57 9.41 -14.14
C LEU A 232 -14.33 10.64 -15.02
N CYS A 233 -13.58 10.51 -16.13
CA CYS A 233 -13.39 11.60 -17.09
C CYS A 233 -14.70 12.08 -17.74
N LYS A 234 -15.72 11.21 -17.86
CA LYS A 234 -17.02 11.57 -18.43
C LYS A 234 -17.89 12.43 -17.51
N CYS A 235 -17.57 12.43 -16.21
CA CYS A 235 -18.28 13.21 -15.19
C CYS A 235 -17.33 14.08 -14.35
N GLN A 236 -16.23 14.52 -14.94
CA GLN A 236 -15.17 15.27 -14.28
C GLN A 236 -15.64 16.56 -13.61
N GLU A 237 -16.72 17.17 -14.07
CA GLU A 237 -17.30 18.39 -13.52
C GLU A 237 -17.88 18.21 -12.10
N LEU A 238 -18.10 16.99 -11.67
CA LEU A 238 -18.58 16.68 -10.32
C LEU A 238 -17.47 16.73 -9.25
N PHE A 239 -16.21 16.64 -9.67
CA PHE A 239 -15.07 16.44 -8.77
C PHE A 239 -14.27 17.72 -8.57
N THR A 240 -13.79 17.91 -7.35
CA THR A 240 -12.74 18.89 -7.05
C THR A 240 -11.37 18.36 -7.41
N LYS A 241 -11.18 17.03 -7.28
CA LYS A 241 -9.96 16.32 -7.62
C LYS A 241 -10.27 14.87 -7.95
N PHE A 242 -9.65 14.32 -8.97
CA PHE A 242 -9.70 12.87 -9.23
C PHE A 242 -8.44 12.40 -9.96
N GLY A 243 -8.21 11.09 -9.95
CA GLY A 243 -7.11 10.46 -10.67
C GLY A 243 -7.10 8.96 -10.44
N GLY A 244 -6.33 8.27 -11.27
CA GLY A 244 -6.24 6.80 -11.15
C GLY A 244 -5.79 6.14 -12.43
N HIS A 245 -6.15 4.89 -12.56
CA HIS A 245 -5.91 4.02 -13.70
C HIS A 245 -7.13 3.10 -13.90
N PRO A 246 -7.19 2.23 -14.95
CA PRO A 246 -8.38 1.43 -15.20
C PRO A 246 -8.92 0.64 -14.01
N MET A 247 -8.04 0.07 -13.17
CA MET A 247 -8.43 -0.82 -12.08
C MET A 247 -8.66 -0.14 -10.73
N ALA A 248 -8.23 1.11 -10.55
CA ALA A 248 -8.42 1.83 -9.29
C ALA A 248 -8.38 3.34 -9.51
N ALA A 249 -9.20 4.06 -8.76
CA ALA A 249 -9.23 5.52 -8.80
C ALA A 249 -9.48 6.11 -7.41
N GLY A 250 -9.03 7.36 -7.25
CA GLY A 250 -9.35 8.21 -6.12
C GLY A 250 -10.04 9.48 -6.59
N LEU A 251 -10.95 10.01 -5.79
CA LEU A 251 -11.68 11.21 -6.11
C LEU A 251 -12.01 12.04 -4.87
N SER A 252 -12.30 13.32 -5.08
CA SER A 252 -12.88 14.21 -4.07
C SER A 252 -14.01 15.00 -4.73
N LEU A 253 -15.13 15.15 -4.03
CA LEU A 253 -16.29 15.87 -4.52
C LEU A 253 -17.04 16.59 -3.38
N PRO A 254 -17.81 17.66 -3.69
CA PRO A 254 -18.76 18.22 -2.74
C PRO A 254 -19.82 17.19 -2.34
N GLU A 255 -20.24 17.18 -1.09
CA GLU A 255 -21.24 16.23 -0.59
C GLU A 255 -22.57 16.29 -1.39
N ALA A 256 -22.97 17.48 -1.84
CA ALA A 256 -24.15 17.68 -2.69
C ALA A 256 -24.09 16.93 -4.03
N ASN A 257 -22.89 16.55 -4.48
CA ASN A 257 -22.71 15.85 -5.74
C ASN A 257 -22.73 14.32 -5.60
N VAL A 258 -22.86 13.78 -4.39
CA VAL A 258 -22.80 12.31 -4.15
C VAL A 258 -23.91 11.58 -4.91
N GLU A 259 -25.17 12.05 -4.82
CA GLU A 259 -26.29 11.41 -5.49
C GLU A 259 -26.18 11.58 -7.03
N ILE A 260 -25.77 12.76 -7.49
CA ILE A 260 -25.55 13.02 -8.92
C ILE A 260 -24.47 12.10 -9.48
N PHE A 261 -23.41 11.86 -8.70
CA PHE A 261 -22.34 10.93 -9.07
C PHE A 261 -22.86 9.49 -9.17
N ARG A 262 -23.70 9.04 -8.20
CA ARG A 262 -24.30 7.71 -8.19
C ARG A 262 -25.15 7.45 -9.43
N GLU A 263 -25.93 8.45 -9.86
CA GLU A 263 -26.79 8.34 -11.04
C GLU A 263 -26.03 8.37 -12.37
N LYS A 264 -24.87 9.05 -12.38
CA LYS A 264 -24.17 9.38 -13.62
C LYS A 264 -23.09 8.36 -14.00
N ILE A 265 -22.49 7.69 -13.01
CA ILE A 265 -21.38 6.78 -13.22
C ILE A 265 -21.85 5.39 -13.64
#